data_bdc67e485990e353e37670504cdb89bc
#
_entry.id   bdc67e485990e353e37670504cdb89bc
#
_cell.length_a   1.000
_cell.length_b   1.000
_cell.length_c   1.000
_cell.angle_alpha   90.00
_cell.angle_beta   90.00
_cell.angle_gamma   90.00
#
_symmetry.space_group_name_H-M   'P 1'
#
loop_
_entity.id
_entity.type
_entity.pdbx_description
1 polymer ?
#
loop_
_entity_poly.entity_id
_entity_poly.type
_entity_poly.pdbx_seq_one_letter_code
_entity_poly.pdbx_strand_id
1 'polypeptide(L)' 'MAIDRGTRHYTPEFIPRIKIEVVVKDDQVDHIVNTIVDELANPAIGGKIFVIDVATSIDLATKDRGEPAL' A
#
# COMPACT_ATOMS: atom_id res chain seq x y z
N MET A 1 7.14 2.81 -3.44
CA MET A 1 8.38 2.30 -4.06
C MET A 1 8.17 2.19 -5.55
N ALA A 2 9.10 2.66 -6.30
CA ALA A 2 9.09 2.48 -7.75
C ALA A 2 10.00 1.32 -8.11
N ILE A 3 9.54 0.47 -9.00
CA ILE A 3 10.38 -0.56 -9.61
C ILE A 3 10.69 -0.09 -11.01
N ASP A 4 11.95 0.15 -11.25
CA ASP A 4 12.41 0.52 -12.56
C ASP A 4 12.70 -0.74 -13.37
N ARG A 5 12.02 -0.87 -14.50
CA ARG A 5 12.19 -2.00 -15.39
C ARG A 5 12.73 -1.51 -16.71
N GLY A 6 13.62 -2.26 -17.27
CA GLY A 6 14.12 -1.95 -18.58
C GLY A 6 15.63 -1.98 -18.62
N THR A 7 16.16 -1.35 -19.65
CA THR A 7 17.56 -1.45 -20.00
C THR A 7 18.39 -0.24 -19.57
N ARG A 8 17.78 0.73 -18.95
CA ARG A 8 18.54 1.92 -18.57
C ARG A 8 19.35 1.66 -17.31
N HIS A 9 20.46 2.36 -17.24
CA HIS A 9 21.29 2.32 -16.05
C HIS A 9 20.57 2.92 -14.87
N TYR A 10 20.68 2.23 -13.75
CA TYR A 10 20.12 2.66 -12.51
C TYR A 10 21.23 2.78 -11.47
N THR A 11 21.38 3.95 -10.90
CA THR A 11 22.29 4.16 -9.78
C THR A 11 21.48 4.09 -8.51
N PRO A 12 21.70 3.07 -7.66
CA PRO A 12 20.93 2.96 -6.45
C PRO A 12 21.22 4.13 -5.52
N GLU A 13 20.15 4.77 -5.06
CA GLU A 13 20.22 5.78 -4.03
C GLU A 13 19.76 5.15 -2.71
N PHE A 14 20.56 5.30 -1.68
CA PHE A 14 20.23 4.80 -0.35
C PHE A 14 19.44 5.84 0.43
N ILE A 15 18.25 6.19 -0.08
CA ILE A 15 17.33 7.08 0.60
C ILE A 15 16.40 6.22 1.45
N PRO A 16 16.35 6.44 2.76
CA PRO A 16 15.40 5.73 3.60
C PRO A 16 13.97 5.99 3.14
N ARG A 17 13.19 4.91 2.99
CA ARG A 17 11.78 5.01 2.64
C ARG A 17 10.96 4.15 3.56
N ILE A 18 9.77 4.61 3.85
CA ILE A 18 8.80 3.88 4.66
C ILE A 18 7.71 3.36 3.73
N LYS A 19 7.43 2.08 3.82
CA LYS A 19 6.31 1.44 3.16
C LYS A 19 5.27 1.07 4.22
N ILE A 20 4.04 1.49 4.00
CA ILE A 20 2.92 1.14 4.86
C ILE A 20 1.94 0.30 4.03
N GLU A 21 1.54 -0.82 4.56
CA GLU A 21 0.53 -1.68 3.94
C GLU A 21 -0.65 -1.83 4.89
N VAL A 22 -1.85 -1.66 4.35
CA VAL A 22 -3.09 -1.79 5.11
C VAL A 22 -4.07 -2.58 4.26
N VAL A 23 -4.65 -3.61 4.85
CA VAL A 23 -5.72 -4.39 4.22
C VAL A 23 -7.04 -3.97 4.84
N VAL A 24 -7.98 -3.56 3.99
CA VAL A 24 -9.26 -3.03 4.42
C VAL A 24 -10.38 -3.60 3.57
N LYS A 25 -11.60 -3.46 4.04
CA LYS A 25 -12.79 -3.81 3.25
C LYS A 25 -12.99 -2.82 2.13
N ASP A 26 -13.59 -3.26 1.03
CA ASP A 26 -13.79 -2.44 -0.16
C ASP A 26 -14.55 -1.14 0.13
N ASP A 27 -15.56 -1.19 1.00
CA ASP A 27 -16.37 -0.02 1.34
C ASP A 27 -15.62 1.01 2.18
N GLN A 28 -14.43 0.71 2.67
CA GLN A 28 -13.61 1.60 3.48
C GLN A 28 -12.43 2.19 2.72
N VAL A 29 -12.16 1.71 1.51
CA VAL A 29 -10.97 2.12 0.74
C VAL A 29 -10.92 3.64 0.55
N ASP A 30 -11.99 4.24 0.05
CA ASP A 30 -12.00 5.67 -0.24
C ASP A 30 -11.80 6.50 1.01
N HIS A 31 -12.44 6.12 2.11
CA HIS A 31 -12.28 6.83 3.38
C HIS A 31 -10.83 6.77 3.88
N ILE A 32 -10.23 5.61 3.82
CA ILE A 32 -8.85 5.42 4.30
C ILE A 32 -7.85 6.13 3.40
N VAL A 33 -8.01 6.04 2.09
CA VAL A 33 -7.16 6.76 1.14
C VAL A 33 -7.24 8.27 1.38
N ASN A 34 -8.45 8.81 1.51
CA ASN A 34 -8.64 10.24 1.76
C ASN A 34 -8.03 10.66 3.09
N THR A 35 -8.15 9.85 4.12
CA THR A 35 -7.54 10.13 5.42
C THR A 35 -6.02 10.18 5.32
N ILE A 36 -5.42 9.22 4.63
CA ILE A 36 -3.97 9.19 4.43
C ILE A 36 -3.50 10.42 3.64
N VAL A 37 -4.21 10.77 2.57
CA VAL A 37 -3.87 11.95 1.78
C VAL A 37 -3.93 13.21 2.63
N ASP A 38 -5.00 13.39 3.40
CA ASP A 38 -5.17 14.58 4.23
C ASP A 38 -4.09 14.71 5.30
N GLU A 39 -3.66 13.58 5.88
CA GLU A 39 -2.69 13.60 6.97
C GLU A 39 -1.25 13.64 6.50
N LEU A 40 -0.95 13.01 5.37
CA LEU A 40 0.43 12.78 4.94
C LEU A 40 0.85 13.53 3.69
N ALA A 41 -0.07 14.19 2.98
CA ALA A 41 0.28 14.89 1.76
C ALA A 41 1.25 16.03 2.08
N ASN A 42 2.43 15.95 1.50
CA ASN A 42 3.47 16.95 1.67
C ASN A 42 4.29 17.05 0.37
N PRO A 43 4.19 18.16 -0.37
CA PRO A 43 4.92 18.31 -1.63
C PRO A 43 6.44 18.21 -1.49
N ALA A 44 6.98 18.52 -0.31
CA ALA A 44 8.43 18.44 -0.09
C ALA A 44 8.92 17.01 0.11
N ILE A 45 8.06 16.13 0.62
CA ILE A 45 8.41 14.72 0.88
C ILE A 45 7.95 13.85 -0.26
N GLY A 46 6.74 14.10 -0.77
CA GLY A 46 6.13 13.28 -1.79
C GLY A 46 5.73 11.90 -1.29
N GLY A 47 5.56 11.00 -2.23
CA GLY A 47 5.16 9.63 -1.96
C GLY A 47 4.06 9.20 -2.90
N LYS A 48 3.65 7.94 -2.77
CA LYS A 48 2.61 7.37 -3.61
C LYS A 48 1.74 6.42 -2.81
N ILE A 49 0.48 6.31 -3.22
CA ILE A 49 -0.47 5.34 -2.71
C ILE A 49 -0.87 4.44 -3.87
N PHE A 50 -0.78 3.15 -3.65
CA PHE A 50 -1.31 2.16 -4.58
C PHE A 50 -2.44 1.41 -3.90
N VAL A 51 -3.55 1.29 -4.60
CA VAL A 51 -4.68 0.46 -4.16
C VAL A 51 -4.67 -0.80 -5.00
N ILE A 52 -4.55 -1.93 -4.34
CA ILE A 52 -4.40 -3.22 -4.99
C ILE A 52 -5.45 -4.17 -4.44
N ASP A 53 -6.11 -4.90 -5.32
CA ASP A 53 -7.07 -5.91 -4.90
C ASP A 53 -6.37 -7.07 -4.21
N VAL A 54 -6.93 -7.48 -3.08
CA VAL A 54 -6.51 -8.68 -2.37
C VAL A 54 -7.34 -9.85 -2.88
N ALA A 55 -6.70 -10.77 -3.57
CA ALA A 55 -7.41 -11.90 -4.17
C ALA A 55 -7.97 -12.86 -3.12
N THR A 56 -7.24 -13.06 -2.04
CA THR A 56 -7.63 -13.99 -0.98
C THR A 56 -7.03 -13.56 0.34
N SER A 57 -7.80 -13.66 1.41
CA SER A 57 -7.29 -13.53 2.77
C SER A 57 -7.69 -14.74 3.59
N ILE A 58 -6.77 -15.24 4.39
CA ILE A 58 -6.96 -16.43 5.21
C ILE A 58 -6.44 -16.13 6.61
N ASP A 59 -7.28 -16.36 7.60
CA ASP A 59 -6.86 -16.30 9.00
C ASP A 59 -6.32 -17.69 9.40
N LEU A 60 -5.06 -17.74 9.75
CA LEU A 60 -4.43 -19.02 10.08
C LEU A 60 -4.88 -19.60 11.41
N ALA A 61 -5.38 -18.77 12.31
CA ALA A 61 -5.87 -19.23 13.60
C ALA A 61 -7.25 -19.87 13.48
N THR A 62 -8.14 -19.25 12.72
CA THR A 62 -9.54 -19.68 12.60
C THR A 62 -9.82 -20.46 11.32
N LYS A 63 -8.93 -20.37 10.34
CA LYS A 63 -9.10 -20.87 8.96
C LYS A 63 -10.20 -20.17 8.20
N ASP A 64 -10.70 -19.04 8.69
CA ASP A 64 -11.64 -18.21 7.96
C ASP A 64 -11.00 -17.66 6.70
N ARG A 65 -11.84 -17.44 5.69
CA ARG A 65 -11.42 -16.93 4.40
C ARG A 65 -12.27 -15.73 3.99
N GLY A 66 -11.69 -14.87 3.18
CA GLY A 66 -12.35 -13.71 2.68
C GLY A 66 -12.52 -12.63 3.75
N GLU A 67 -13.64 -11.91 3.73
CA GLU A 67 -13.90 -10.79 4.63
C GLU A 67 -13.79 -11.15 6.11
N PRO A 68 -14.27 -12.29 6.59
CA PRO A 68 -14.09 -12.67 8.00
C PRO A 68 -12.63 -12.82 8.43
N ALA A 69 -11.71 -12.96 7.51
CA ALA A 69 -10.29 -13.07 7.78
C ALA A 69 -9.55 -11.72 7.84
N LEU A 70 -10.26 -10.65 7.64
CA LEU A 70 -9.67 -9.30 7.66
C LEU A 70 -9.53 -8.72 9.09
#